data_1a9bf4178df8f42faf57699590f6631a
#
_entry.id   1a9bf4178df8f42faf57699590f6631a
#
_cell.length_a   1.000
_cell.length_b   1.000
_cell.length_c   1.000
_cell.angle_alpha   90.00
_cell.angle_beta   90.00
_cell.angle_gamma   90.00
#
_symmetry.space_group_name_H-M   'P 1'
#
loop_
_entity.id
_entity.type
_entity.pdbx_description
1 polymer ?
#
loop_
_entity_poly.entity_id
_entity_poly.type
_entity_poly.pdbx_seq_one_letter_code
_entity_poly.pdbx_strand_id
1 'polypeptide(L)'
;MTEFMKKYKLKITVLSPVHIGAATDLEPTEYVIYSEKGKAELSQKQTDSAVICPECGYKNPASAKFCGSCDSELPRQAAPVRQTTAQAAADSYLYTFTPGQLSDALSDADKTLLLKEAKKGDLMALQNFFKNKASAIVKTARKRAFVCPEVAKKYDEKFGRTNSRNNEFNQFIIERQISDPVTGLPYIPGSSIKGAIRTALMSAKNEKRKLDKGLYKKAADAEKDLYDYKNPTNDPFKALKIEDGLASTPFITSIDTAENFKRKMNAASGQRVSTYMEVVPAGTVFESSLSIMQNEVFPDDMASIQYACNDFYSDILSDQEDHLIHTHGISAKLFEKIRKSVEPSRRAFLLCLGKHGGAESKTIDGLRNIRIMQGKGKPACFDDHATTYWFANDGRERLPFGWCVVEFEEEK
;
A
#
# COMPACT_ATOMS: atom_id res chain seq x y z
N MET A 1 35.68 18.69 -18.67
CA MET A 1 35.19 17.34 -19.00
C MET A 1 33.69 17.36 -18.73
N THR A 2 32.87 17.23 -19.76
CA THR A 2 31.42 17.07 -19.58
C THR A 2 31.20 15.75 -18.88
N GLU A 3 30.57 15.81 -17.71
CA GLU A 3 30.28 14.63 -16.91
C GLU A 3 29.35 13.70 -17.73
N PHE A 4 29.84 12.52 -18.08
CA PHE A 4 29.14 11.57 -18.96
C PHE A 4 27.83 11.07 -18.34
N MET A 5 27.71 11.11 -17.01
CA MET A 5 26.57 10.58 -16.27
C MET A 5 26.29 11.44 -15.03
N LYS A 6 25.05 11.87 -14.87
CA LYS A 6 24.59 12.50 -13.65
C LYS A 6 23.86 11.48 -12.78
N LYS A 7 24.17 11.51 -11.49
CA LYS A 7 23.57 10.62 -10.49
C LYS A 7 22.77 11.41 -9.45
N TYR A 8 21.69 10.80 -8.98
CA TYR A 8 20.79 11.38 -7.99
C TYR A 8 20.41 10.32 -6.96
N LYS A 9 20.48 10.69 -5.68
CA LYS A 9 19.83 9.94 -4.61
C LYS A 9 18.34 10.23 -4.65
N LEU A 10 17.53 9.19 -4.51
CA LEU A 10 16.09 9.30 -4.44
C LEU A 10 15.62 8.86 -3.06
N LYS A 11 14.74 9.67 -2.45
CA LYS A 11 13.99 9.32 -1.26
C LYS A 11 12.52 9.27 -1.62
N ILE A 12 11.94 8.08 -1.56
CA ILE A 12 10.56 7.81 -1.97
C ILE A 12 9.72 7.64 -0.71
N THR A 13 8.83 8.58 -0.44
CA THR A 13 7.88 8.49 0.68
C THR A 13 6.51 8.07 0.17
N VAL A 14 5.99 6.99 0.71
CA VAL A 14 4.64 6.49 0.42
C VAL A 14 3.62 7.41 1.11
N LEU A 15 2.69 7.98 0.36
CA LEU A 15 1.66 8.91 0.85
C LEU A 15 0.29 8.24 1.01
N SER A 16 0.03 7.23 0.19
CA SER A 16 -1.14 6.34 0.30
C SER A 16 -0.73 4.90 0.01
N PRO A 17 -1.51 3.88 0.41
CA PRO A 17 -1.09 2.48 0.30
C PRO A 17 -0.59 2.11 -1.09
N VAL A 18 0.54 1.41 -1.17
CA VAL A 18 1.13 0.93 -2.42
C VAL A 18 1.12 -0.60 -2.44
N HIS A 19 0.65 -1.17 -3.54
CA HIS A 19 0.79 -2.59 -3.82
C HIS A 19 1.49 -2.80 -5.16
N ILE A 20 2.61 -3.49 -5.12
CA ILE A 20 3.32 -3.97 -6.30
C ILE A 20 3.33 -5.49 -6.22
N GLY A 21 2.53 -6.13 -7.08
CA GLY A 21 2.28 -7.57 -7.00
C GLY A 21 3.54 -8.41 -7.20
N ALA A 22 3.65 -9.48 -6.43
CA ALA A 22 4.60 -10.56 -6.66
C ALA A 22 4.08 -11.50 -7.75
N ALA A 23 4.91 -12.46 -8.16
CA ALA A 23 4.52 -13.45 -9.17
C ALA A 23 3.48 -14.46 -8.65
N THR A 24 3.39 -14.64 -7.33
CA THR A 24 2.48 -15.60 -6.67
C THR A 24 1.76 -14.93 -5.51
N ASP A 25 0.51 -15.32 -5.30
CA ASP A 25 -0.29 -14.87 -4.16
C ASP A 25 0.01 -15.71 -2.90
N LEU A 26 -0.46 -15.25 -1.74
CA LEU A 26 -0.41 -16.00 -0.50
C LEU A 26 -1.60 -16.96 -0.46
N GLU A 27 -1.29 -18.24 -0.50
CA GLU A 27 -2.28 -19.30 -0.41
C GLU A 27 -2.64 -19.63 1.05
N PRO A 28 -3.86 -20.07 1.33
CA PRO A 28 -4.33 -20.40 2.69
C PRO A 28 -3.50 -21.43 3.43
N THR A 29 -2.68 -22.18 2.73
CA THR A 29 -1.78 -23.21 3.26
C THR A 29 -0.39 -22.72 3.62
N GLU A 30 -0.10 -21.44 3.36
CA GLU A 30 1.21 -20.81 3.57
C GLU A 30 1.23 -19.83 4.74
N TYR A 31 0.07 -19.52 5.33
CA TYR A 31 -0.03 -18.54 6.40
C TYR A 31 -1.12 -18.88 7.43
N VAL A 32 -1.03 -18.22 8.57
CA VAL A 32 -2.11 -18.11 9.56
C VAL A 32 -2.28 -16.64 9.97
N ILE A 33 -3.52 -16.24 10.25
CA ILE A 33 -3.80 -14.96 10.91
C ILE A 33 -4.04 -15.26 12.40
N TYR A 34 -3.32 -14.53 13.25
CA TYR A 34 -3.37 -14.72 14.69
C TYR A 34 -3.43 -13.39 15.41
N SER A 35 -4.35 -13.29 16.39
CA SER A 35 -4.48 -12.10 17.23
C SER A 35 -3.55 -12.24 18.43
N GLU A 36 -2.60 -11.33 18.54
CA GLU A 36 -1.76 -11.21 19.74
C GLU A 36 -2.63 -10.64 20.87
N LYS A 37 -3.07 -11.48 21.79
CA LYS A 37 -3.71 -11.00 23.02
C LYS A 37 -2.73 -10.08 23.70
N GLY A 38 -3.09 -8.82 23.83
CA GLY A 38 -2.20 -7.78 24.30
C GLY A 38 -1.54 -8.18 25.61
N LYS A 39 -0.23 -7.95 25.71
CA LYS A 39 0.51 -7.92 26.97
C LYS A 39 0.04 -6.78 27.91
N ALA A 40 -1.13 -6.20 27.66
CA ALA A 40 -1.71 -5.08 28.40
C ALA A 40 -2.19 -5.46 29.82
N GLU A 41 -2.17 -6.74 30.21
CA GLU A 41 -2.59 -7.12 31.56
C GLU A 41 -1.47 -7.21 32.60
N LEU A 42 -0.22 -6.91 32.27
CA LEU A 42 0.90 -7.02 33.21
C LEU A 42 1.60 -5.71 33.60
N SER A 43 1.07 -4.56 33.23
CA SER A 43 1.63 -3.26 33.67
C SER A 43 0.62 -2.26 34.22
N GLN A 44 -0.58 -2.67 34.58
CA GLN A 44 -1.40 -1.90 35.51
C GLN A 44 -1.08 -2.27 36.98
N LYS A 45 0.19 -2.23 37.36
CA LYS A 45 0.50 -1.70 38.69
C LYS A 45 0.27 -0.20 38.54
N GLN A 46 -0.87 0.25 39.05
CA GLN A 46 -1.10 1.63 39.39
C GLN A 46 0.16 2.13 40.10
N THR A 47 0.99 2.90 39.42
CA THR A 47 1.80 3.87 40.09
C THR A 47 0.81 4.91 40.56
N ASP A 48 0.42 4.84 41.83
CA ASP A 48 -0.16 5.96 42.56
C ASP A 48 0.84 7.12 42.42
N SER A 49 0.69 7.92 41.40
CA SER A 49 1.51 9.10 41.16
C SER A 49 1.07 10.15 42.17
N ALA A 50 1.66 10.11 43.38
CA ALA A 50 1.43 11.11 44.41
C ALA A 50 1.67 12.51 43.85
N VAL A 51 0.75 13.43 44.10
CA VAL A 51 0.86 14.86 43.76
C VAL A 51 1.73 15.53 44.79
N ILE A 52 2.86 16.10 44.39
CA ILE A 52 3.73 16.88 45.29
C ILE A 52 3.19 18.29 45.37
N CYS A 53 2.96 18.77 46.59
CA CYS A 53 2.52 20.14 46.83
C CYS A 53 3.64 21.13 46.44
N PRO A 54 3.36 22.14 45.58
CA PRO A 54 4.38 23.10 45.17
C PRO A 54 4.81 24.03 46.28
N GLU A 55 3.98 24.21 47.33
CA GLU A 55 4.27 25.12 48.44
C GLU A 55 5.10 24.49 49.56
N CYS A 56 4.84 23.23 49.92
CA CYS A 56 5.52 22.59 51.06
C CYS A 56 6.23 21.28 50.74
N GLY A 57 6.18 20.79 49.48
CA GLY A 57 6.84 19.53 49.03
C GLY A 57 6.18 18.26 49.56
N TYR A 58 5.05 18.32 50.26
CA TYR A 58 4.37 17.14 50.80
C TYR A 58 3.73 16.30 49.69
N LYS A 59 3.90 14.96 49.78
CA LYS A 59 3.33 14.00 48.83
C LYS A 59 1.89 13.69 49.21
N ASN A 60 0.97 14.07 48.35
CA ASN A 60 -0.48 13.86 48.53
C ASN A 60 -0.98 12.73 47.61
N PRO A 61 -2.06 12.03 47.98
CA PRO A 61 -2.73 11.11 47.08
C PRO A 61 -3.17 11.82 45.80
N ALA A 62 -3.16 11.12 44.67
CA ALA A 62 -3.54 11.68 43.35
C ALA A 62 -4.96 12.27 43.30
N SER A 63 -5.84 11.86 44.22
CA SER A 63 -7.22 12.33 44.37
C SER A 63 -7.39 13.57 45.29
N ALA A 64 -6.33 14.02 45.94
CA ALA A 64 -6.40 15.12 46.87
C ALA A 64 -6.60 16.46 46.14
N LYS A 65 -7.55 17.27 46.59
CA LYS A 65 -7.80 18.64 46.13
C LYS A 65 -6.99 19.69 46.86
N PHE A 66 -6.65 19.39 48.10
CA PHE A 66 -5.84 20.24 48.98
C PHE A 66 -4.70 19.46 49.61
N CYS A 67 -3.63 20.14 49.91
CA CYS A 67 -2.48 19.54 50.53
C CYS A 67 -2.78 19.13 51.98
N GLY A 68 -2.55 17.86 52.32
CA GLY A 68 -2.78 17.36 53.67
C GLY A 68 -1.81 17.92 54.73
N SER A 69 -0.82 18.76 54.36
CA SER A 69 0.16 19.33 55.27
C SER A 69 0.00 20.85 55.43
N CYS A 70 -0.36 21.60 54.39
CA CYS A 70 -0.41 23.07 54.42
C CYS A 70 -1.73 23.66 53.91
N ASP A 71 -2.72 22.81 53.63
CA ASP A 71 -4.04 23.16 53.07
C ASP A 71 -4.04 23.98 51.78
N SER A 72 -2.91 24.12 51.09
CA SER A 72 -2.84 24.78 49.79
C SER A 72 -3.59 23.96 48.71
N GLU A 73 -4.26 24.64 47.78
CA GLU A 73 -4.93 23.99 46.66
C GLU A 73 -3.89 23.35 45.74
N LEU A 74 -4.05 22.06 45.48
CA LEU A 74 -3.13 21.31 44.62
C LEU A 74 -3.47 21.56 43.13
N PRO A 75 -2.45 21.65 42.24
CA PRO A 75 -2.70 21.86 40.83
C PRO A 75 -3.60 20.75 40.30
N ARG A 76 -4.74 21.13 39.71
CA ARG A 76 -5.64 20.18 39.06
C ARG A 76 -4.88 19.55 37.88
N GLN A 77 -4.53 18.30 38.02
CA GLN A 77 -4.18 17.53 36.85
C GLN A 77 -5.38 17.56 35.90
N ALA A 78 -5.17 18.03 34.67
CA ALA A 78 -6.21 17.99 33.65
C ALA A 78 -6.82 16.59 33.68
N ALA A 79 -8.14 16.51 33.87
CA ALA A 79 -8.83 15.24 33.90
C ALA A 79 -8.36 14.45 32.68
N PRO A 80 -7.95 13.18 32.85
CA PRO A 80 -7.60 12.36 31.71
C PRO A 80 -8.79 12.43 30.76
N VAL A 81 -8.55 12.92 29.54
CA VAL A 81 -9.55 12.86 28.48
C VAL A 81 -10.03 11.42 28.51
N ARG A 82 -11.29 11.21 28.86
CA ARG A 82 -11.94 9.91 28.75
C ARG A 82 -11.84 9.55 27.29
N GLN A 83 -10.73 8.90 26.93
CA GLN A 83 -10.72 8.03 25.80
C GLN A 83 -11.79 7.00 26.16
N THR A 84 -12.94 7.10 25.48
CA THR A 84 -13.89 6.02 25.43
C THR A 84 -13.06 4.78 25.16
N THR A 85 -13.01 3.88 26.13
CA THR A 85 -12.43 2.55 25.99
C THR A 85 -13.30 1.80 24.99
N ALA A 86 -13.13 2.10 23.69
CA ALA A 86 -13.23 1.07 22.70
C ALA A 86 -12.21 0.04 23.16
N GLN A 87 -12.69 -1.09 23.65
CA GLN A 87 -11.90 -2.26 23.97
C GLN A 87 -10.87 -2.40 22.88
N ALA A 88 -9.58 -2.18 23.18
CA ALA A 88 -8.51 -2.24 22.19
C ALA A 88 -8.59 -3.66 21.61
N ALA A 89 -9.13 -3.78 20.39
CA ALA A 89 -9.18 -5.03 19.69
C ALA A 89 -7.72 -5.48 19.59
N ALA A 90 -7.44 -6.72 20.04
CA ALA A 90 -6.10 -7.25 19.97
C ALA A 90 -5.61 -7.18 18.53
N ASP A 91 -4.41 -6.61 18.31
CA ASP A 91 -3.83 -6.50 16.99
C ASP A 91 -3.66 -7.88 16.35
N SER A 92 -4.10 -8.01 15.13
CA SER A 92 -4.01 -9.25 14.35
C SER A 92 -2.87 -9.16 13.35
N TYR A 93 -2.11 -10.24 13.22
CA TYR A 93 -0.99 -10.33 12.30
C TYR A 93 -1.06 -11.59 11.45
N LEU A 94 -0.59 -11.46 10.23
CA LEU A 94 -0.37 -12.58 9.33
C LEU A 94 1.04 -13.11 9.54
N TYR A 95 1.14 -14.44 9.72
CA TYR A 95 2.38 -15.16 9.88
C TYR A 95 2.53 -16.16 8.74
N THR A 96 3.63 -16.07 8.02
CA THR A 96 4.00 -17.03 6.97
C THR A 96 4.98 -18.07 7.52
N PHE A 97 4.91 -19.27 7.00
CA PHE A 97 5.77 -20.38 7.41
C PHE A 97 6.23 -21.21 6.21
N THR A 98 7.42 -21.78 6.35
CA THR A 98 7.95 -22.79 5.44
C THR A 98 7.51 -24.18 5.89
N PRO A 99 7.59 -25.22 5.04
CA PRO A 99 7.34 -26.61 5.46
C PRO A 99 8.19 -27.05 6.65
N GLY A 100 9.44 -26.61 6.75
CA GLY A 100 10.31 -26.90 7.89
C GLY A 100 9.78 -26.26 9.18
N GLN A 101 9.48 -24.94 9.16
CA GLN A 101 8.91 -24.24 10.31
C GLN A 101 7.57 -24.85 10.76
N LEU A 102 6.73 -25.28 9.80
CA LEU A 102 5.49 -25.97 10.10
C LEU A 102 5.76 -27.32 10.78
N SER A 103 6.73 -28.06 10.28
CA SER A 103 7.14 -29.36 10.91
C SER A 103 7.63 -29.19 12.33
N ASP A 104 8.39 -28.10 12.60
CA ASP A 104 8.91 -27.80 13.94
C ASP A 104 7.81 -27.39 14.93
N ALA A 105 6.76 -26.74 14.40
CA ALA A 105 5.61 -26.28 15.20
C ALA A 105 4.65 -27.41 15.61
N LEU A 106 4.61 -28.51 14.85
CA LEU A 106 3.60 -29.55 14.97
C LEU A 106 4.11 -30.79 15.71
N SER A 107 3.26 -31.38 16.55
CA SER A 107 3.50 -32.72 17.11
C SER A 107 3.41 -33.79 16.01
N ASP A 108 3.96 -35.00 16.26
CA ASP A 108 3.89 -36.09 15.28
C ASP A 108 2.44 -36.57 15.01
N ALA A 109 1.56 -36.46 16.00
CA ALA A 109 0.13 -36.69 15.81
C ALA A 109 -0.50 -35.64 14.88
N ASP A 110 -0.12 -34.35 15.02
CA ASP A 110 -0.60 -33.28 14.16
C ASP A 110 -0.06 -33.40 12.74
N LYS A 111 1.21 -33.81 12.57
CA LYS A 111 1.79 -34.08 11.24
C LYS A 111 1.03 -35.21 10.52
N THR A 112 0.71 -36.26 11.25
CA THR A 112 -0.07 -37.39 10.71
C THR A 112 -1.47 -36.93 10.28
N LEU A 113 -2.13 -36.12 11.10
CA LEU A 113 -3.44 -35.53 10.78
C LEU A 113 -3.36 -34.63 9.55
N LEU A 114 -2.37 -33.73 9.48
CA LEU A 114 -2.15 -32.83 8.32
C LEU A 114 -1.97 -33.64 7.03
N LEU A 115 -1.13 -34.69 7.05
CA LEU A 115 -0.92 -35.53 5.89
C LEU A 115 -2.20 -36.27 5.46
N LYS A 116 -3.01 -36.69 6.42
CA LYS A 116 -4.30 -37.34 6.16
C LYS A 116 -5.27 -36.37 5.47
N GLU A 117 -5.40 -35.14 5.98
CA GLU A 117 -6.30 -34.15 5.41
C GLU A 117 -5.78 -33.66 4.03
N ALA A 118 -4.47 -33.47 3.87
CA ALA A 118 -3.86 -33.11 2.58
C ALA A 118 -4.10 -34.17 1.50
N LYS A 119 -4.01 -35.49 1.84
CA LYS A 119 -4.30 -36.57 0.89
C LYS A 119 -5.75 -36.60 0.41
N LYS A 120 -6.70 -36.08 1.19
CA LYS A 120 -8.10 -35.97 0.76
C LYS A 120 -8.34 -34.84 -0.23
N GLY A 121 -7.42 -33.86 -0.33
CA GLY A 121 -7.59 -32.67 -1.15
C GLY A 121 -8.69 -31.72 -0.63
N ASP A 122 -9.09 -31.85 0.63
CA ASP A 122 -10.11 -30.99 1.24
C ASP A 122 -9.46 -29.72 1.79
N LEU A 123 -9.55 -28.65 1.00
CA LEU A 123 -8.99 -27.36 1.34
C LEU A 123 -9.65 -26.74 2.59
N MET A 124 -10.95 -27.00 2.83
CA MET A 124 -11.64 -26.50 4.01
C MET A 124 -11.14 -27.19 5.28
N ALA A 125 -10.91 -28.49 5.22
CA ALA A 125 -10.31 -29.24 6.34
C ALA A 125 -8.88 -28.75 6.64
N LEU A 126 -8.08 -28.45 5.60
CA LEU A 126 -6.76 -27.86 5.75
C LEU A 126 -6.81 -26.47 6.37
N GLN A 127 -7.69 -25.59 5.90
CA GLN A 127 -7.87 -24.27 6.51
C GLN A 127 -8.23 -24.35 7.99
N ASN A 128 -9.17 -25.24 8.35
CA ASN A 128 -9.54 -25.47 9.74
C ASN A 128 -8.38 -26.02 10.57
N PHE A 129 -7.59 -26.93 9.99
CA PHE A 129 -6.38 -27.44 10.65
C PHE A 129 -5.41 -26.29 10.98
N PHE A 130 -5.05 -25.46 10.01
CA PHE A 130 -4.14 -24.34 10.22
C PHE A 130 -4.69 -23.33 11.23
N LYS A 131 -5.98 -23.02 11.16
CA LYS A 131 -6.64 -22.13 12.12
C LYS A 131 -6.55 -22.66 13.55
N ASN A 132 -6.83 -23.94 13.75
CA ASN A 132 -6.80 -24.58 15.06
C ASN A 132 -5.37 -24.72 15.62
N LYS A 133 -4.35 -24.80 14.76
CA LYS A 133 -2.94 -24.90 15.15
C LYS A 133 -2.20 -23.56 15.11
N ALA A 134 -2.88 -22.44 14.83
CA ALA A 134 -2.26 -21.13 14.68
C ALA A 134 -1.38 -20.75 15.87
N SER A 135 -1.82 -20.99 17.12
CA SER A 135 -1.04 -20.68 18.33
C SER A 135 0.28 -21.47 18.46
N ALA A 136 0.37 -22.64 17.86
CA ALA A 136 1.61 -23.40 17.78
C ALA A 136 2.48 -22.89 16.62
N ILE A 137 1.89 -22.68 15.45
CA ILE A 137 2.55 -22.27 14.21
C ILE A 137 3.24 -20.91 14.38
N VAL A 138 2.62 -19.93 15.02
CA VAL A 138 3.20 -18.58 15.19
C VAL A 138 4.50 -18.55 16.00
N LYS A 139 4.82 -19.62 16.73
CA LYS A 139 6.07 -19.71 17.51
C LYS A 139 7.31 -19.90 16.62
N THR A 140 7.14 -20.51 15.46
CA THR A 140 8.21 -20.79 14.49
C THR A 140 8.05 -20.00 13.21
N ALA A 141 6.83 -19.53 12.93
CA ALA A 141 6.46 -18.76 11.74
C ALA A 141 7.02 -17.33 11.77
N ARG A 142 7.16 -16.74 10.60
CA ARG A 142 7.59 -15.35 10.45
C ARG A 142 6.39 -14.42 10.48
N LYS A 143 6.40 -13.45 11.40
CA LYS A 143 5.45 -12.33 11.39
C LYS A 143 5.71 -11.47 10.14
N ARG A 144 4.70 -11.37 9.25
CA ARG A 144 4.85 -10.72 7.95
C ARG A 144 4.13 -9.39 7.88
N ALA A 145 2.84 -9.34 8.23
CA ALA A 145 2.01 -8.19 8.02
C ALA A 145 1.04 -7.95 9.18
N PHE A 146 0.72 -6.70 9.42
CA PHE A 146 -0.46 -6.31 10.19
C PHE A 146 -1.72 -6.69 9.40
N VAL A 147 -2.77 -7.13 10.07
CA VAL A 147 -4.04 -7.46 9.41
C VAL A 147 -5.10 -6.47 9.89
N CYS A 148 -5.71 -5.74 8.97
CA CYS A 148 -6.73 -4.78 9.33
C CYS A 148 -7.93 -5.48 10.01
N PRO A 149 -8.61 -4.80 10.97
CA PRO A 149 -9.66 -5.43 11.79
C PRO A 149 -10.79 -6.07 10.98
N GLU A 150 -11.14 -5.48 9.84
CA GLU A 150 -12.19 -6.02 8.97
C GLU A 150 -11.79 -7.34 8.32
N VAL A 151 -10.55 -7.46 7.86
CA VAL A 151 -10.00 -8.70 7.28
C VAL A 151 -9.86 -9.77 8.35
N ALA A 152 -9.36 -9.42 9.54
CA ALA A 152 -9.25 -10.34 10.67
C ALA A 152 -10.63 -10.91 11.06
N LYS A 153 -11.65 -10.05 11.13
CA LYS A 153 -13.04 -10.48 11.39
C LYS A 153 -13.56 -11.41 10.29
N LYS A 154 -13.36 -11.07 9.02
CA LYS A 154 -13.76 -11.93 7.89
C LYS A 154 -13.04 -13.27 7.89
N TYR A 155 -11.75 -13.29 8.28
CA TYR A 155 -11.00 -14.53 8.46
C TYR A 155 -11.62 -15.42 9.54
N ASP A 156 -11.95 -14.85 10.69
CA ASP A 156 -12.57 -15.61 11.79
C ASP A 156 -13.96 -16.15 11.44
N GLU A 157 -14.72 -15.39 10.68
CA GLU A 157 -16.09 -15.78 10.30
C GLU A 157 -16.14 -16.78 9.13
N LYS A 158 -15.23 -16.68 8.16
CA LYS A 158 -15.36 -17.37 6.87
C LYS A 158 -14.28 -18.41 6.58
N PHE A 159 -13.09 -18.26 7.18
CA PHE A 159 -11.97 -19.17 6.92
C PHE A 159 -12.28 -20.58 7.44
N GLY A 160 -12.18 -21.56 6.59
CA GLY A 160 -12.54 -22.95 6.90
C GLY A 160 -14.05 -23.21 6.95
N ARG A 161 -14.87 -22.34 6.36
CA ARG A 161 -16.34 -22.49 6.29
C ARG A 161 -16.86 -22.26 4.89
N THR A 162 -17.95 -22.92 4.53
CA THR A 162 -18.72 -22.63 3.31
C THR A 162 -19.74 -21.52 3.57
N ASN A 163 -20.01 -20.72 2.55
CA ASN A 163 -21.10 -19.76 2.61
C ASN A 163 -22.43 -20.52 2.55
N SER A 164 -23.25 -20.38 3.59
CA SER A 164 -24.55 -21.06 3.71
C SER A 164 -25.58 -20.68 2.63
N ARG A 165 -25.38 -19.53 1.93
CA ARG A 165 -26.31 -19.07 0.88
C ARG A 165 -26.00 -19.64 -0.49
N ASN A 166 -24.72 -19.74 -0.87
CA ASN A 166 -24.30 -20.09 -2.23
C ASN A 166 -23.48 -21.36 -2.31
N ASN A 167 -23.21 -22.02 -1.19
CA ASN A 167 -22.27 -23.14 -1.05
C ASN A 167 -20.86 -22.83 -1.61
N GLU A 168 -20.52 -21.53 -1.71
CA GLU A 168 -19.23 -21.06 -2.18
C GLU A 168 -18.22 -21.06 -1.05
N PHE A 169 -17.04 -21.59 -1.34
CA PHE A 169 -15.92 -21.64 -0.42
C PHE A 169 -15.02 -20.42 -0.62
N ASN A 170 -14.76 -19.66 0.46
CA ASN A 170 -13.81 -18.56 0.38
C ASN A 170 -12.39 -19.10 0.50
N GLN A 171 -11.65 -19.04 -0.58
CA GLN A 171 -10.26 -19.50 -0.63
C GLN A 171 -9.33 -18.65 0.22
N PHE A 172 -9.69 -17.39 0.54
CA PHE A 172 -8.86 -16.45 1.31
C PHE A 172 -7.45 -16.25 0.73
N ILE A 173 -7.38 -16.16 -0.60
CA ILE A 173 -6.15 -15.81 -1.31
C ILE A 173 -5.86 -14.34 -1.05
N ILE A 174 -4.60 -14.01 -0.73
CA ILE A 174 -4.13 -12.65 -0.48
C ILE A 174 -3.11 -12.29 -1.55
N GLU A 175 -3.36 -11.22 -2.30
CA GLU A 175 -2.39 -10.71 -3.27
C GLU A 175 -1.12 -10.27 -2.54
N ARG A 176 0.01 -10.87 -2.90
CA ARG A 176 1.30 -10.68 -2.21
C ARG A 176 2.03 -9.45 -2.72
N GLN A 177 2.51 -8.61 -1.81
CA GLN A 177 3.46 -7.53 -2.13
C GLN A 177 4.82 -8.13 -2.52
N ILE A 178 5.43 -7.59 -3.58
CA ILE A 178 6.79 -7.98 -3.96
C ILE A 178 7.77 -7.74 -2.82
N SER A 179 8.61 -8.70 -2.58
CA SER A 179 9.64 -8.65 -1.53
C SER A 179 10.87 -9.40 -1.98
N ASP A 180 12.02 -9.01 -1.46
CA ASP A 180 13.26 -9.70 -1.68
C ASP A 180 13.18 -11.15 -1.16
N PRO A 181 13.52 -12.15 -1.96
CA PRO A 181 13.33 -13.56 -1.61
C PRO A 181 14.21 -14.03 -0.45
N VAL A 182 15.34 -13.35 -0.21
CA VAL A 182 16.31 -13.71 0.84
C VAL A 182 15.92 -13.04 2.16
N THR A 183 15.78 -11.72 2.16
CA THR A 183 15.45 -10.96 3.36
C THR A 183 13.95 -10.97 3.65
N GLY A 184 13.13 -11.16 2.62
CA GLY A 184 11.66 -11.05 2.65
C GLY A 184 11.17 -9.64 2.95
N LEU A 185 12.03 -8.63 2.80
CA LEU A 185 11.64 -7.23 2.95
C LEU A 185 10.99 -6.73 1.66
N PRO A 186 9.88 -6.01 1.76
CA PRO A 186 9.27 -5.36 0.60
C PRO A 186 10.19 -4.29 0.01
N TYR A 187 10.18 -4.17 -1.31
CA TYR A 187 10.93 -3.15 -2.04
C TYR A 187 10.08 -2.56 -3.16
N ILE A 188 10.52 -1.45 -3.73
CA ILE A 188 9.93 -0.84 -4.93
C ILE A 188 10.84 -1.13 -6.10
N PRO A 189 10.44 -1.95 -7.10
CA PRO A 189 11.26 -2.21 -8.27
C PRO A 189 11.60 -0.91 -9.02
N GLY A 190 12.87 -0.72 -9.37
CA GLY A 190 13.33 0.41 -10.18
C GLY A 190 12.63 0.47 -11.54
N SER A 191 12.20 -0.67 -12.07
CA SER A 191 11.37 -0.77 -13.28
C SER A 191 9.99 -0.13 -13.10
N SER A 192 9.38 -0.22 -11.91
CA SER A 192 8.10 0.41 -11.58
C SER A 192 8.25 1.94 -11.52
N ILE A 193 9.32 2.42 -10.87
CA ILE A 193 9.64 3.85 -10.80
C ILE A 193 9.91 4.39 -12.21
N LYS A 194 10.74 3.70 -12.98
CA LYS A 194 11.08 4.06 -14.35
C LYS A 194 9.85 4.09 -15.26
N GLY A 195 8.97 3.09 -15.14
CA GLY A 195 7.72 3.03 -15.91
C GLY A 195 6.81 4.22 -15.65
N ALA A 196 6.69 4.65 -14.40
CA ALA A 196 5.91 5.82 -14.02
C ALA A 196 6.51 7.12 -14.59
N ILE A 197 7.81 7.33 -14.46
CA ILE A 197 8.52 8.47 -15.04
C ILE A 197 8.40 8.47 -16.58
N ARG A 198 8.56 7.31 -17.23
CA ARG A 198 8.41 7.13 -18.68
C ARG A 198 7.03 7.60 -19.15
N THR A 199 5.95 7.18 -18.45
CA THR A 199 4.57 7.56 -18.80
C THR A 199 4.38 9.07 -18.73
N ALA A 200 4.89 9.72 -17.69
CA ALA A 200 4.80 11.17 -17.53
C ALA A 200 5.57 11.94 -18.61
N LEU A 201 6.81 11.55 -18.90
CA LEU A 201 7.62 12.17 -19.96
C LEU A 201 6.99 11.99 -21.35
N MET A 202 6.42 10.81 -21.63
CA MET A 202 5.71 10.57 -22.87
C MET A 202 4.45 11.41 -22.99
N SER A 203 3.71 11.59 -21.89
CA SER A 203 2.53 12.46 -21.86
C SER A 203 2.89 13.92 -22.12
N ALA A 204 3.89 14.45 -21.43
CA ALA A 204 4.39 15.82 -21.69
C ALA A 204 4.90 16.02 -23.13
N LYS A 205 5.50 14.98 -23.72
CA LYS A 205 5.93 15.03 -25.12
C LYS A 205 4.76 14.96 -26.08
N ASN A 206 3.71 14.15 -25.77
CA ASN A 206 2.51 14.06 -26.58
C ASN A 206 1.68 15.34 -26.56
N GLU A 207 1.65 16.07 -25.44
CA GLU A 207 1.00 17.39 -25.36
C GLU A 207 1.54 18.36 -26.42
N LYS A 208 2.86 18.30 -26.68
CA LYS A 208 3.53 19.13 -27.71
C LYS A 208 3.34 18.59 -29.12
N ARG A 209 3.44 17.26 -29.31
CA ARG A 209 3.36 16.60 -30.64
C ARG A 209 1.93 16.36 -31.12
N LYS A 210 0.99 16.19 -30.21
CA LYS A 210 -0.46 15.95 -30.47
C LYS A 210 -0.70 14.83 -31.48
N LEU A 211 -0.13 13.65 -31.19
CA LEU A 211 -0.30 12.48 -32.06
C LEU A 211 -1.77 12.10 -32.17
N ASP A 212 -2.18 11.70 -33.37
CA ASP A 212 -3.53 11.20 -33.59
C ASP A 212 -3.69 9.77 -33.04
N LYS A 213 -4.48 9.62 -31.98
CA LYS A 213 -4.79 8.35 -31.34
C LYS A 213 -5.29 7.29 -32.34
N GLY A 214 -6.04 7.69 -33.37
CA GLY A 214 -6.61 6.78 -34.37
C GLY A 214 -5.56 6.03 -35.20
N LEU A 215 -4.32 6.53 -35.27
CA LEU A 215 -3.24 5.93 -36.02
C LEU A 215 -2.56 4.75 -35.27
N TYR A 216 -2.76 4.62 -33.96
CA TYR A 216 -2.04 3.67 -33.13
C TYR A 216 -2.96 2.57 -32.59
N LYS A 217 -2.69 1.33 -33.02
CA LYS A 217 -3.36 0.13 -32.44
C LYS A 217 -2.75 -0.31 -31.11
N LYS A 218 -1.47 0.01 -30.87
CA LYS A 218 -0.72 -0.35 -29.68
C LYS A 218 0.00 0.87 -29.13
N ALA A 219 -0.04 1.05 -27.83
CA ALA A 219 0.68 2.13 -27.14
C ALA A 219 2.19 2.15 -27.49
N ALA A 220 2.81 0.97 -27.61
CA ALA A 220 4.23 0.83 -27.96
C ALA A 220 4.61 1.44 -29.32
N ASP A 221 3.68 1.58 -30.25
CA ASP A 221 3.96 2.19 -31.54
C ASP A 221 3.93 3.72 -31.43
N ALA A 222 2.99 4.27 -30.65
CA ALA A 222 2.98 5.69 -30.31
C ALA A 222 4.22 6.10 -29.51
N GLU A 223 4.68 5.26 -28.59
CA GLU A 223 5.91 5.49 -27.82
C GLU A 223 7.15 5.62 -28.71
N LYS A 224 7.26 4.75 -29.74
CA LYS A 224 8.36 4.81 -30.71
C LYS A 224 8.34 6.14 -31.48
N ASP A 225 7.17 6.55 -31.93
CA ASP A 225 7.03 7.81 -32.66
C ASP A 225 7.30 9.03 -31.78
N LEU A 226 6.89 9.01 -30.50
CA LEU A 226 7.14 10.11 -29.56
C LEU A 226 8.65 10.37 -29.37
N TYR A 227 9.47 9.33 -29.36
CA TYR A 227 10.92 9.41 -29.16
C TYR A 227 11.75 9.06 -30.39
N ASP A 228 11.14 8.96 -31.57
CA ASP A 228 11.78 8.76 -32.88
C ASP A 228 12.72 7.56 -32.94
N TYR A 229 12.33 6.41 -32.31
CA TYR A 229 13.09 5.18 -32.35
C TYR A 229 12.31 4.01 -32.96
N LYS A 230 13.02 3.13 -33.70
CA LYS A 230 12.38 2.00 -34.41
C LYS A 230 12.46 0.67 -33.65
N ASN A 231 13.58 0.44 -32.99
CA ASN A 231 13.90 -0.81 -32.34
C ASN A 231 14.10 -0.63 -30.83
N PRO A 232 13.77 -1.62 -30.00
CA PRO A 232 14.03 -1.56 -28.56
C PRO A 232 15.51 -1.34 -28.20
N THR A 233 16.44 -1.72 -29.11
CA THR A 233 17.88 -1.45 -28.97
C THR A 233 18.20 0.05 -28.95
N ASN A 234 17.39 0.86 -29.58
CA ASN A 234 17.56 2.31 -29.71
C ASN A 234 16.60 3.10 -28.81
N ASP A 235 15.93 2.44 -27.85
CA ASP A 235 15.06 3.10 -26.90
C ASP A 235 15.87 4.10 -26.04
N PRO A 236 15.57 5.41 -26.14
CA PRO A 236 16.32 6.44 -25.41
C PRO A 236 16.28 6.27 -23.90
N PHE A 237 15.21 5.67 -23.35
CA PHE A 237 15.12 5.38 -21.93
C PHE A 237 16.17 4.40 -21.41
N LYS A 238 16.98 3.79 -22.26
CA LYS A 238 18.18 3.06 -21.82
C LYS A 238 19.20 3.95 -21.10
N ALA A 239 19.20 5.25 -21.41
CA ALA A 239 20.05 6.24 -20.74
C ALA A 239 19.59 6.56 -19.32
N LEU A 240 18.32 6.28 -18.99
CA LEU A 240 17.78 6.43 -17.64
C LEU A 240 17.89 5.10 -16.88
N LYS A 241 18.71 5.06 -15.82
CA LYS A 241 18.88 3.91 -14.94
C LYS A 241 18.30 4.24 -13.57
N ILE A 242 17.51 3.34 -13.02
CA ILE A 242 16.90 3.49 -11.69
C ILE A 242 17.08 2.18 -10.95
N GLU A 243 17.64 2.26 -9.74
CA GLU A 243 17.82 1.13 -8.86
C GLU A 243 16.52 0.79 -8.12
N ASP A 244 16.44 -0.41 -7.56
CA ASP A 244 15.32 -0.77 -6.71
C ASP A 244 15.31 0.08 -5.44
N GLY A 245 14.13 0.52 -5.03
CA GLY A 245 13.93 1.27 -3.80
C GLY A 245 13.92 0.34 -2.60
N LEU A 246 14.92 0.46 -1.73
CA LEU A 246 15.05 -0.32 -0.51
C LEU A 246 14.54 0.48 0.69
N ALA A 247 13.87 -0.18 1.63
CA ALA A 247 13.33 0.49 2.81
C ALA A 247 14.44 1.09 3.68
N SER A 248 14.34 2.38 4.02
CA SER A 248 15.29 3.08 4.88
C SER A 248 15.28 2.57 6.31
N THR A 249 14.14 2.08 6.78
CA THR A 249 13.94 1.50 8.11
C THR A 249 13.08 0.26 8.02
N PRO A 250 13.28 -0.74 8.90
CA PRO A 250 12.41 -1.91 8.94
C PRO A 250 10.96 -1.52 9.18
N PHE A 251 10.06 -2.12 8.43
CA PHE A 251 8.61 -1.97 8.58
C PHE A 251 7.91 -3.31 8.33
N ILE A 252 6.65 -3.39 8.66
CA ILE A 252 5.76 -4.49 8.27
C ILE A 252 4.67 -3.96 7.33
N THR A 253 4.26 -4.79 6.40
CA THR A 253 3.15 -4.51 5.49
C THR A 253 1.80 -4.57 6.22
N SER A 254 0.73 -4.16 5.55
CA SER A 254 -0.64 -4.35 6.02
C SER A 254 -1.41 -5.24 5.06
N ILE A 255 -2.33 -6.05 5.59
CA ILE A 255 -3.33 -6.77 4.80
C ILE A 255 -4.62 -5.97 4.86
N ASP A 256 -4.94 -5.33 3.76
CA ASP A 256 -6.11 -4.49 3.60
C ASP A 256 -7.12 -5.12 2.64
N THR A 257 -8.35 -4.62 2.65
CA THR A 257 -9.32 -4.94 1.60
C THR A 257 -9.19 -3.94 0.46
N ALA A 258 -8.89 -4.41 -0.76
CA ALA A 258 -8.99 -3.58 -1.94
C ALA A 258 -10.44 -3.61 -2.45
N GLU A 259 -11.08 -2.45 -2.49
CA GLU A 259 -12.50 -2.30 -2.86
C GLU A 259 -12.64 -1.53 -4.17
N ASN A 260 -13.47 -2.05 -5.08
CA ASN A 260 -13.76 -1.42 -6.37
C ASN A 260 -15.07 -0.64 -6.32
N PHE A 261 -15.04 0.62 -6.74
CA PHE A 261 -16.19 1.53 -6.77
C PHE A 261 -16.40 2.10 -8.17
N LYS A 262 -17.64 2.25 -8.59
CA LYS A 262 -17.98 2.91 -9.85
C LYS A 262 -17.66 4.41 -9.77
N ARG A 263 -17.05 4.96 -10.83
CA ARG A 263 -16.76 6.39 -10.97
C ARG A 263 -18.05 7.22 -11.00
N LYS A 264 -19.09 6.76 -11.72
CA LYS A 264 -20.43 7.36 -11.73
C LYS A 264 -21.32 6.63 -10.74
N MET A 265 -21.71 7.29 -9.66
CA MET A 265 -22.68 6.73 -8.70
C MET A 265 -24.08 6.75 -9.30
N ASN A 266 -24.53 5.58 -9.75
CA ASN A 266 -25.96 5.31 -9.87
C ASN A 266 -26.38 4.44 -8.68
N ALA A 267 -27.50 4.75 -8.04
CA ALA A 267 -27.99 4.13 -6.81
C ALA A 267 -28.18 2.59 -6.86
N ALA A 268 -28.16 1.99 -8.04
CA ALA A 268 -28.17 0.55 -8.27
C ALA A 268 -26.75 0.02 -8.48
N SER A 269 -25.83 0.30 -7.57
CA SER A 269 -24.47 -0.23 -7.65
C SER A 269 -24.50 -1.75 -7.45
N GLY A 270 -24.14 -2.49 -8.51
CA GLY A 270 -23.92 -3.93 -8.46
C GLY A 270 -22.92 -4.33 -7.37
N GLN A 271 -22.84 -5.62 -7.10
CA GLN A 271 -21.96 -6.23 -6.11
C GLN A 271 -20.54 -5.66 -6.24
N ARG A 272 -19.99 -5.09 -5.16
CA ARG A 272 -18.63 -4.59 -5.10
C ARG A 272 -17.66 -5.77 -5.15
N VAL A 273 -16.70 -5.71 -6.06
CA VAL A 273 -15.59 -6.64 -6.06
C VAL A 273 -14.61 -6.19 -4.98
N SER A 274 -14.22 -7.09 -4.11
CA SER A 274 -13.19 -6.84 -3.11
C SER A 274 -12.22 -8.01 -3.07
N THR A 275 -10.93 -7.70 -2.95
CA THR A 275 -9.84 -8.66 -2.78
C THR A 275 -9.05 -8.32 -1.53
N TYR A 276 -8.35 -9.32 -0.97
CA TYR A 276 -7.40 -9.08 0.11
C TYR A 276 -6.03 -8.84 -0.48
N MET A 277 -5.34 -7.84 0.03
CA MET A 277 -4.11 -7.37 -0.59
C MET A 277 -3.08 -6.98 0.46
N GLU A 278 -1.86 -7.44 0.30
CA GLU A 278 -0.74 -6.98 1.08
C GLU A 278 -0.23 -5.64 0.52
N VAL A 279 -0.17 -4.60 1.34
CA VAL A 279 0.20 -3.25 0.93
C VAL A 279 1.37 -2.71 1.75
N VAL A 280 2.14 -1.83 1.16
CA VAL A 280 3.09 -0.96 1.85
C VAL A 280 2.29 0.20 2.43
N PRO A 281 2.31 0.42 3.76
CA PRO A 281 1.51 1.47 4.39
C PRO A 281 2.06 2.87 4.11
N ALA A 282 1.18 3.87 4.17
CA ALA A 282 1.57 5.28 4.10
C ALA A 282 2.57 5.65 5.21
N GLY A 283 3.52 6.52 4.88
CA GLY A 283 4.62 6.92 5.77
C GLY A 283 5.88 6.08 5.61
N THR A 284 5.84 4.94 4.90
CA THR A 284 7.05 4.16 4.62
C THR A 284 7.98 4.93 3.67
N VAL A 285 9.27 4.87 3.94
CA VAL A 285 10.31 5.55 3.17
C VAL A 285 11.25 4.53 2.54
N PHE A 286 11.53 4.71 1.25
CA PHE A 286 12.50 3.93 0.49
C PHE A 286 13.59 4.83 -0.07
N GLU A 287 14.80 4.29 -0.16
CA GLU A 287 15.94 4.93 -0.81
C GLU A 287 16.27 4.19 -2.10
N SER A 288 16.58 4.95 -3.15
CA SER A 288 16.95 4.46 -4.47
C SER A 288 17.97 5.40 -5.09
N SER A 289 18.49 5.06 -6.25
CA SER A 289 19.29 5.95 -7.07
C SER A 289 18.75 6.04 -8.50
N LEU A 290 19.00 7.20 -9.11
CA LEU A 290 18.69 7.47 -10.50
C LEU A 290 19.93 8.00 -11.19
N SER A 291 20.27 7.44 -12.36
CA SER A 291 21.37 7.90 -13.18
C SER A 291 20.88 8.24 -14.59
N ILE A 292 21.29 9.41 -15.09
CA ILE A 292 20.99 9.87 -16.44
C ILE A 292 22.31 9.91 -17.22
N MET A 293 22.44 9.07 -18.25
CA MET A 293 23.54 9.16 -19.19
C MET A 293 23.25 10.32 -20.16
N GLN A 294 24.09 11.34 -20.15
CA GLN A 294 23.96 12.47 -21.07
C GLN A 294 24.41 12.02 -22.48
N ASN A 295 23.45 11.81 -23.35
CA ASN A 295 23.69 11.55 -24.75
C ASN A 295 22.62 12.25 -25.61
N GLU A 296 22.87 12.38 -26.89
CA GLU A 296 21.94 13.06 -27.80
C GLU A 296 20.58 12.34 -27.96
N VAL A 297 20.51 11.09 -27.54
CA VAL A 297 19.33 10.22 -27.74
C VAL A 297 18.30 10.39 -26.63
N PHE A 298 18.73 10.73 -25.40
CA PHE A 298 17.84 11.02 -24.27
C PHE A 298 17.96 12.49 -23.91
N PRO A 299 17.00 13.33 -24.36
CA PRO A 299 17.09 14.77 -24.21
C PRO A 299 16.65 15.28 -22.82
N ASP A 300 16.03 14.40 -22.01
CA ASP A 300 15.41 14.81 -20.76
C ASP A 300 16.44 14.81 -19.61
N ASP A 301 16.42 15.85 -18.81
CA ASP A 301 17.19 16.00 -17.60
C ASP A 301 16.30 15.83 -16.34
N MET A 302 16.86 16.01 -15.16
CA MET A 302 16.12 15.88 -13.91
C MET A 302 15.03 16.94 -13.74
N ALA A 303 15.25 18.13 -14.27
CA ALA A 303 14.23 19.20 -14.26
C ALA A 303 13.04 18.83 -15.14
N SER A 304 13.30 18.29 -16.32
CA SER A 304 12.27 17.76 -17.24
C SER A 304 11.47 16.63 -16.61
N ILE A 305 12.15 15.69 -15.91
CA ILE A 305 11.50 14.61 -15.18
C ILE A 305 10.59 15.16 -14.08
N GLN A 306 11.10 16.08 -13.26
CA GLN A 306 10.33 16.72 -12.19
C GLN A 306 9.09 17.42 -12.75
N TYR A 307 9.26 18.24 -13.80
CA TYR A 307 8.16 18.97 -14.43
C TYR A 307 7.10 17.99 -14.97
N ALA A 308 7.50 17.04 -15.80
CA ALA A 308 6.57 16.10 -16.44
C ALA A 308 5.82 15.23 -15.41
N CYS A 309 6.50 14.77 -14.36
CA CYS A 309 5.84 13.97 -13.32
C CYS A 309 4.85 14.80 -12.51
N ASN A 310 5.23 16.02 -12.12
CA ASN A 310 4.33 16.88 -11.34
C ASN A 310 3.12 17.31 -12.16
N ASP A 311 3.29 17.69 -13.41
CA ASP A 311 2.21 18.06 -14.33
C ASP A 311 1.24 16.88 -14.52
N PHE A 312 1.74 15.76 -15.03
CA PHE A 312 0.94 14.57 -15.34
C PHE A 312 0.20 13.99 -14.13
N TYR A 313 0.89 13.83 -12.99
CA TYR A 313 0.28 13.22 -11.81
C TYR A 313 -0.58 14.20 -11.01
N SER A 314 -0.36 15.52 -11.10
CA SER A 314 -1.25 16.51 -10.47
C SER A 314 -2.62 16.56 -11.13
N ASP A 315 -2.69 16.41 -12.45
CA ASP A 315 -3.96 16.32 -13.17
C ASP A 315 -4.77 15.10 -12.76
N ILE A 316 -4.11 13.93 -12.66
CA ILE A 316 -4.76 12.69 -12.20
C ILE A 316 -5.19 12.83 -10.73
N LEU A 317 -4.37 13.47 -9.89
CA LEU A 317 -4.71 13.70 -8.49
C LEU A 317 -5.94 14.61 -8.37
N SER A 318 -6.01 15.66 -9.18
CA SER A 318 -7.15 16.60 -9.18
C SER A 318 -8.44 15.91 -9.63
N ASP A 319 -8.38 15.12 -10.71
CA ASP A 319 -9.53 14.31 -11.16
C ASP A 319 -10.00 13.31 -10.09
N GLN A 320 -9.08 12.68 -9.38
CA GLN A 320 -9.41 11.81 -8.26
C GLN A 320 -10.04 12.60 -7.11
N GLU A 321 -9.48 13.73 -6.72
CA GLU A 321 -10.01 14.55 -5.62
C GLU A 321 -11.44 14.98 -5.88
N ASP A 322 -11.72 15.55 -7.05
CA ASP A 322 -13.05 16.01 -7.43
C ASP A 322 -14.11 14.90 -7.35
N HIS A 323 -13.74 13.69 -7.76
CA HIS A 323 -14.64 12.55 -7.71
C HIS A 323 -14.75 11.91 -6.32
N LEU A 324 -13.64 11.79 -5.60
CA LEU A 324 -13.58 10.95 -4.38
C LEU A 324 -14.05 11.66 -3.13
N ILE A 325 -13.82 12.97 -3.01
CA ILE A 325 -14.33 13.75 -1.87
C ILE A 325 -15.85 13.77 -1.90
N HIS A 326 -16.43 14.08 -3.05
CA HIS A 326 -17.89 14.27 -3.16
C HIS A 326 -18.69 12.97 -3.22
N THR A 327 -18.09 11.89 -3.75
CA THR A 327 -18.84 10.64 -3.97
C THR A 327 -18.53 9.53 -2.98
N HIS A 328 -17.33 9.53 -2.39
CA HIS A 328 -16.85 8.42 -1.55
C HIS A 328 -16.40 8.83 -0.15
N GLY A 329 -16.47 10.12 0.17
CA GLY A 329 -16.15 10.64 1.51
C GLY A 329 -14.67 10.51 1.87
N ILE A 330 -13.76 10.52 0.87
CA ILE A 330 -12.32 10.54 1.12
C ILE A 330 -11.93 11.91 1.68
N SER A 331 -11.02 11.91 2.65
CA SER A 331 -10.60 13.13 3.31
C SER A 331 -9.82 14.07 2.38
N ALA A 332 -10.27 15.32 2.24
CA ALA A 332 -9.53 16.36 1.51
C ALA A 332 -8.10 16.58 2.05
N LYS A 333 -7.87 16.29 3.35
CA LYS A 333 -6.54 16.41 3.98
C LYS A 333 -5.47 15.54 3.31
N LEU A 334 -5.85 14.38 2.76
CA LEU A 334 -4.91 13.54 2.03
C LEU A 334 -4.40 14.25 0.78
N PHE A 335 -5.31 14.78 -0.03
CA PHE A 335 -4.95 15.48 -1.28
C PHE A 335 -4.14 16.74 -1.01
N GLU A 336 -4.50 17.50 0.02
CA GLU A 336 -3.71 18.65 0.47
C GLU A 336 -2.30 18.25 0.90
N LYS A 337 -2.14 17.16 1.66
CA LYS A 337 -0.84 16.61 2.05
C LYS A 337 0.00 16.23 0.83
N ILE A 338 -0.63 15.57 -0.17
CA ILE A 338 0.05 15.17 -1.40
C ILE A 338 0.53 16.42 -2.15
N ARG A 339 -0.30 17.44 -2.36
CA ARG A 339 0.10 18.68 -3.06
C ARG A 339 1.23 19.40 -2.35
N LYS A 340 1.15 19.53 -1.01
CA LYS A 340 2.23 20.16 -0.22
C LYS A 340 3.56 19.43 -0.32
N SER A 341 3.57 18.14 -0.65
CA SER A 341 4.81 17.37 -0.78
C SER A 341 5.64 17.75 -2.00
N VAL A 342 5.02 18.39 -3.00
CA VAL A 342 5.65 18.76 -4.29
C VAL A 342 5.55 20.25 -4.60
N GLU A 343 5.46 21.09 -3.58
CA GLU A 343 5.52 22.55 -3.78
C GLU A 343 6.74 22.96 -4.63
N PRO A 344 6.63 23.98 -5.49
CA PRO A 344 7.67 24.35 -6.46
C PRO A 344 9.05 24.63 -5.86
N SER A 345 9.11 24.97 -4.57
CA SER A 345 10.36 25.21 -3.83
C SER A 345 11.11 23.90 -3.50
N ARG A 346 10.48 22.74 -3.66
CA ARG A 346 11.05 21.43 -3.33
C ARG A 346 11.66 20.76 -4.55
N ARG A 347 12.78 20.10 -4.38
CA ARG A 347 13.33 19.14 -5.35
C ARG A 347 12.59 17.81 -5.19
N ALA A 348 11.33 17.78 -5.64
CA ALA A 348 10.46 16.63 -5.46
C ALA A 348 9.45 16.52 -6.60
N PHE A 349 9.01 15.28 -6.87
CA PHE A 349 7.97 15.01 -7.85
C PHE A 349 7.04 13.87 -7.39
N LEU A 350 5.80 13.88 -7.93
CA LEU A 350 4.79 12.87 -7.66
C LEU A 350 4.96 11.66 -8.56
N LEU A 351 4.63 10.50 -8.01
CA LEU A 351 4.39 9.27 -8.76
C LEU A 351 3.14 8.57 -8.22
N CYS A 352 2.48 7.81 -9.09
CA CYS A 352 1.45 6.84 -8.72
C CYS A 352 1.94 5.44 -9.09
N LEU A 353 2.39 4.66 -8.09
CA LEU A 353 3.06 3.38 -8.27
C LEU A 353 2.14 2.19 -7.97
N GLY A 354 2.47 1.06 -8.57
CA GLY A 354 1.84 -0.23 -8.26
C GLY A 354 0.46 -0.43 -8.90
N LYS A 355 -0.27 -1.43 -8.39
CA LYS A 355 -1.60 -1.82 -8.84
C LYS A 355 -2.67 -0.86 -8.29
N HIS A 356 -3.79 -0.72 -8.97
CA HIS A 356 -4.95 0.05 -8.52
C HIS A 356 -4.81 1.58 -8.45
N GLY A 357 -3.69 2.16 -8.90
CA GLY A 357 -3.54 3.61 -9.03
C GLY A 357 -4.37 4.27 -10.16
N GLY A 358 -5.21 3.48 -10.85
CA GLY A 358 -5.99 3.91 -12.01
C GLY A 358 -5.26 3.61 -13.33
N ALA A 359 -6.04 3.37 -14.41
CA ALA A 359 -5.49 3.15 -15.74
C ALA A 359 -4.87 4.43 -16.31
N GLU A 360 -5.40 5.57 -15.91
CA GLU A 360 -4.94 6.91 -16.30
C GLU A 360 -3.48 7.15 -15.89
N SER A 361 -3.06 6.66 -14.72
CA SER A 361 -1.68 6.80 -14.23
C SER A 361 -0.65 5.94 -14.97
N LYS A 362 -1.09 5.08 -15.87
CA LYS A 362 -0.26 4.09 -16.60
C LYS A 362 -0.36 4.22 -18.11
N THR A 363 -1.08 5.21 -18.60
CA THR A 363 -1.35 5.43 -20.02
C THR A 363 -0.99 6.86 -20.41
N ILE A 364 -0.46 7.02 -21.61
CA ILE A 364 -0.05 8.33 -22.15
C ILE A 364 -1.28 9.21 -22.33
N ASP A 365 -1.23 10.42 -21.78
CA ASP A 365 -2.33 11.37 -21.91
C ASP A 365 -2.55 11.77 -23.39
N GLY A 366 -3.83 11.95 -23.77
CA GLY A 366 -4.24 12.17 -25.17
C GLY A 366 -4.19 10.92 -26.07
N LEU A 367 -3.54 9.82 -25.62
CA LEU A 367 -3.48 8.55 -26.36
C LEU A 367 -4.15 7.40 -25.62
N ARG A 368 -4.89 7.70 -24.52
CA ARG A 368 -5.56 6.69 -23.71
C ARG A 368 -6.56 5.89 -24.53
N ASN A 369 -6.55 4.59 -24.38
CA ASN A 369 -7.48 3.64 -25.00
C ASN A 369 -7.80 2.53 -24.00
N ILE A 370 -8.47 2.91 -22.91
CA ILE A 370 -8.73 2.04 -21.76
C ILE A 370 -9.87 1.10 -22.11
N ARG A 371 -9.58 -0.21 -22.07
CA ARG A 371 -10.56 -1.25 -22.37
C ARG A 371 -11.52 -1.42 -21.20
N ILE A 372 -12.81 -1.22 -21.45
CA ILE A 372 -13.88 -1.37 -20.48
C ILE A 372 -14.67 -2.63 -20.80
N MET A 373 -14.71 -3.56 -19.85
CA MET A 373 -15.48 -4.79 -19.96
C MET A 373 -16.97 -4.49 -19.70
N GLN A 374 -17.79 -4.76 -20.68
CA GLN A 374 -19.25 -4.69 -20.55
C GLN A 374 -19.76 -6.08 -20.23
N GLY A 375 -20.67 -6.26 -19.29
CA GLY A 375 -21.15 -7.53 -18.77
C GLY A 375 -21.30 -8.70 -19.77
N LYS A 376 -21.65 -9.88 -19.32
CA LYS A 376 -21.67 -11.13 -20.12
C LYS A 376 -22.33 -10.94 -21.50
N GLY A 377 -21.61 -11.28 -22.56
CA GLY A 377 -22.11 -11.29 -23.95
C GLY A 377 -22.02 -9.96 -24.70
N LYS A 378 -21.53 -8.88 -24.07
CA LYS A 378 -21.32 -7.59 -24.74
C LYS A 378 -19.85 -7.41 -25.12
N PRO A 379 -19.54 -6.85 -26.30
CA PRO A 379 -18.16 -6.53 -26.66
C PRO A 379 -17.60 -5.46 -25.72
N ALA A 380 -16.28 -5.50 -25.49
CA ALA A 380 -15.61 -4.43 -24.74
C ALA A 380 -15.75 -3.10 -25.50
N CYS A 381 -15.94 -2.01 -24.78
CA CYS A 381 -15.78 -0.65 -25.33
C CYS A 381 -14.45 -0.05 -24.84
N PHE A 382 -14.11 1.09 -25.41
CA PHE A 382 -12.87 1.79 -25.10
C PHE A 382 -13.19 3.24 -24.73
N ASP A 383 -12.50 3.78 -23.73
CA ASP A 383 -12.69 5.15 -23.23
C ASP A 383 -11.33 5.73 -22.82
N ASP A 384 -11.28 7.03 -22.61
CA ASP A 384 -10.11 7.74 -22.10
C ASP A 384 -10.02 7.67 -20.56
N HIS A 385 -11.09 7.27 -19.91
CA HIS A 385 -11.20 7.15 -18.46
C HIS A 385 -11.65 5.76 -18.02
N ALA A 386 -11.09 5.29 -16.92
CA ALA A 386 -11.59 4.10 -16.23
C ALA A 386 -12.99 4.35 -15.66
N THR A 387 -13.81 3.31 -15.59
CA THR A 387 -15.17 3.39 -15.05
C THR A 387 -15.25 3.19 -13.54
N THR A 388 -14.12 2.85 -12.93
CA THR A 388 -14.05 2.49 -11.51
C THR A 388 -12.78 3.04 -10.87
N TYR A 389 -12.89 3.29 -9.55
CA TYR A 389 -11.76 3.55 -8.67
C TYR A 389 -11.57 2.38 -7.71
N TRP A 390 -10.33 2.15 -7.31
CA TRP A 390 -9.97 1.20 -6.28
C TRP A 390 -9.45 1.91 -5.04
N PHE A 391 -9.84 1.40 -3.86
CA PHE A 391 -9.41 1.91 -2.57
C PHE A 391 -8.83 0.80 -1.72
N ALA A 392 -7.77 1.10 -1.01
CA ALA A 392 -7.36 0.33 0.15
C ALA A 392 -8.27 0.72 1.34
N ASN A 393 -8.84 -0.27 1.99
CA ASN A 393 -9.64 -0.10 3.19
C ASN A 393 -8.96 -0.87 4.33
N ASP A 394 -8.42 -0.14 5.30
CA ASP A 394 -7.78 -0.68 6.51
C ASP A 394 -8.77 -0.90 7.68
N GLY A 395 -10.07 -0.70 7.42
CA GLY A 395 -11.15 -0.76 8.41
C GLY A 395 -11.39 0.54 9.16
N ARG A 396 -10.53 1.56 8.99
CA ARG A 396 -10.67 2.90 9.57
C ARG A 396 -11.01 3.94 8.52
N GLU A 397 -10.27 3.90 7.42
CA GLU A 397 -10.46 4.82 6.29
C GLU A 397 -10.26 4.11 4.96
N ARG A 398 -10.73 4.76 3.90
CA ARG A 398 -10.48 4.36 2.51
C ARG A 398 -9.51 5.33 1.90
N LEU A 399 -8.44 4.82 1.30
CA LEU A 399 -7.40 5.62 0.66
C LEU A 399 -7.22 5.16 -0.79
N PRO A 400 -7.02 6.10 -1.75
CA PRO A 400 -6.63 5.75 -3.09
C PRO A 400 -5.24 5.08 -3.07
N PHE A 401 -5.00 4.17 -4.02
CA PHE A 401 -3.71 3.48 -4.12
C PHE A 401 -2.64 4.32 -4.82
N GLY A 402 -1.39 4.10 -4.42
CA GLY A 402 -0.22 4.32 -5.26
C GLY A 402 0.52 5.64 -5.08
N TRP A 403 0.00 6.61 -4.37
CA TRP A 403 0.61 7.94 -4.28
C TRP A 403 1.90 7.95 -3.49
N CYS A 404 2.96 8.44 -4.14
CA CYS A 404 4.30 8.59 -3.57
C CYS A 404 4.86 9.96 -3.93
N VAL A 405 5.67 10.54 -3.05
CA VAL A 405 6.55 11.65 -3.38
C VAL A 405 7.98 11.16 -3.46
N VAL A 406 8.70 11.61 -4.47
CA VAL A 406 10.12 11.32 -4.68
C VAL A 406 10.91 12.62 -4.51
N GLU A 407 11.65 12.73 -3.42
CA GLU A 407 12.64 13.78 -3.19
C GLU A 407 13.96 13.34 -3.82
N PHE A 408 14.72 14.26 -4.43
CA PHE A 408 15.98 13.93 -5.09
C PHE A 408 17.09 14.93 -4.77
N GLU A 409 18.32 14.41 -4.70
CA GLU A 409 19.54 15.16 -4.48
C GLU A 409 20.61 14.69 -5.46
N GLU A 410 21.30 15.62 -6.14
CA GLU A 410 22.39 15.30 -7.05
C GLU A 410 23.62 14.84 -6.29
N GLU A 411 24.16 13.69 -6.66
CA GLU A 411 25.45 13.20 -6.14
C GLU A 411 26.60 13.98 -6.80
N LYS A 412 27.48 14.50 -5.98
CA LYS A 412 28.69 15.21 -6.44
C LYS A 412 29.80 14.26 -6.83
#